data_b1c8225935076982050836d76a28aa92
#
_entry.id   b1c8225935076982050836d76a28aa92
#
_cell.length_a   1.000
_cell.length_b   1.000
_cell.length_c   1.000
_cell.angle_alpha   90.00
_cell.angle_beta   90.00
_cell.angle_gamma   90.00
#
_symmetry.space_group_name_H-M   'P 1'
#
loop_
_entity.id
_entity.type
_entity.pdbx_description
1 polymer ?
#
loop_
_entity_poly.entity_id
_entity_poly.type
_entity_poly.pdbx_seq_one_letter_code
_entity_poly.pdbx_strand_id
1 'polypeptide(L)'
;MIIVAPPQQAGTAGKAGSQFTGEVHPYLTLPSTDGVVINTVCFTPGGHTFWHRHEHGQILQVLAGRGLVQAEGGPIRVIRAGDTIWAPPGERHWHGAAPDSYLTHTAISLGVTAWEEEVADGDYLATTVDGEV
;
A
#
# COMPACT_ATOMS: atom_id res chain seq x y z
N MET A 1 -13.21 14.62 -18.94
CA MET A 1 -12.48 13.34 -19.00
C MET A 1 -11.00 13.65 -18.83
N ILE A 2 -10.34 12.86 -18.00
CA ILE A 2 -8.90 13.02 -17.72
C ILE A 2 -8.19 11.76 -18.19
N ILE A 3 -7.11 11.92 -18.96
CA ILE A 3 -6.25 10.81 -19.39
C ILE A 3 -4.85 11.09 -18.89
N VAL A 4 -4.31 10.20 -18.08
CA VAL A 4 -2.93 10.28 -17.59
C VAL A 4 -2.10 9.23 -18.31
N ALA A 5 -1.20 9.69 -19.17
CA ALA A 5 -0.36 8.80 -19.99
C ALA A 5 0.90 8.37 -19.22
N PRO A 6 1.48 7.20 -19.53
CA PRO A 6 2.69 6.72 -18.87
C PRO A 6 3.85 7.72 -18.83
N PRO A 7 4.14 8.51 -19.86
CA PRO A 7 5.22 9.51 -19.78
C PRO A 7 5.02 10.55 -18.69
N GLN A 8 3.79 10.85 -18.31
CA GLN A 8 3.50 11.77 -17.21
C GLN A 8 3.75 11.11 -15.86
N GLN A 9 3.56 9.80 -15.78
CA GLN A 9 3.80 9.01 -14.57
C GLN A 9 5.29 8.88 -14.30
N ALA A 10 6.10 8.71 -15.33
CA ALA A 10 7.54 8.50 -15.21
C ALA A 10 8.21 9.62 -14.42
N GLY A 11 7.74 10.85 -14.55
CA GLY A 11 8.29 12.00 -13.83
C GLY A 11 7.93 12.03 -12.35
N THR A 12 6.98 11.20 -11.91
CA THR A 12 6.54 11.14 -10.52
C THR A 12 7.08 9.92 -9.77
N ALA A 13 7.78 9.02 -10.48
CA ALA A 13 8.40 7.86 -9.85
C ALA A 13 9.54 8.31 -8.96
N GLY A 14 9.68 7.69 -7.80
CA GLY A 14 10.75 8.01 -6.89
C GLY A 14 10.66 7.20 -5.61
N LYS A 15 11.72 7.34 -4.81
CA LYS A 15 11.74 6.71 -3.51
C LYS A 15 10.73 7.42 -2.59
N ALA A 16 9.94 6.63 -1.87
CA ALA A 16 8.96 7.17 -0.95
C ALA A 16 9.60 7.91 0.22
N GLY A 17 8.85 8.84 0.79
CA GLY A 17 9.27 9.63 1.94
C GLY A 17 8.98 8.93 3.29
N SER A 18 8.61 9.72 4.27
CA SER A 18 8.58 9.33 5.68
C SER A 18 7.38 8.47 6.12
N GLN A 19 6.46 8.11 5.22
CA GLN A 19 5.29 7.29 5.58
C GLN A 19 5.49 5.81 5.30
N PHE A 20 6.73 5.41 5.05
CA PHE A 20 7.07 4.04 4.67
C PHE A 20 8.30 3.57 5.42
N THR A 21 8.32 2.27 5.74
CA THR A 21 9.52 1.57 6.22
C THR A 21 10.12 0.82 5.04
N GLY A 22 11.44 0.87 4.89
CA GLY A 22 12.14 0.24 3.78
C GLY A 22 12.08 1.05 2.50
N GLU A 23 12.48 0.41 1.39
CA GLU A 23 12.52 1.09 0.10
C GLU A 23 11.22 0.85 -0.66
N VAL A 24 10.53 1.95 -0.97
CA VAL A 24 9.23 1.94 -1.63
C VAL A 24 9.24 2.98 -2.73
N HIS A 25 8.70 2.64 -3.89
CA HIS A 25 8.68 3.50 -5.07
C HIS A 25 7.24 3.72 -5.55
N PRO A 26 6.62 4.84 -5.19
CA PRO A 26 5.28 5.17 -5.69
C PRO A 26 5.34 5.86 -7.05
N TYR A 27 4.35 5.55 -7.87
CA TYR A 27 4.05 6.25 -9.11
C TYR A 27 2.68 6.89 -8.96
N LEU A 28 2.62 8.20 -9.03
CA LEU A 28 1.34 8.91 -8.99
C LEU A 28 0.67 8.81 -10.35
N THR A 29 -0.36 7.97 -10.46
CA THR A 29 -1.07 7.75 -11.73
C THR A 29 -2.24 8.70 -11.91
N LEU A 30 -2.93 9.06 -10.83
CA LEU A 30 -3.94 10.12 -10.85
C LEU A 30 -3.73 11.00 -9.62
N PRO A 31 -3.33 12.25 -9.78
CA PRO A 31 -3.25 13.18 -8.66
C PRO A 31 -4.64 13.43 -8.08
N SER A 32 -4.70 13.96 -6.87
CA SER A 32 -5.97 14.18 -6.17
C SER A 32 -6.99 14.87 -7.07
N THR A 33 -8.06 14.16 -7.39
CA THR A 33 -9.09 14.59 -8.33
C THR A 33 -10.45 14.19 -7.77
N ASP A 34 -11.26 15.16 -7.42
CA ASP A 34 -12.60 14.91 -6.87
C ASP A 34 -12.60 13.91 -5.71
N GLY A 35 -11.58 13.98 -4.86
CA GLY A 35 -11.44 13.09 -3.72
C GLY A 35 -10.85 11.73 -4.02
N VAL A 36 -10.32 11.51 -5.22
CA VAL A 36 -9.70 10.24 -5.61
C VAL A 36 -8.22 10.46 -5.92
N VAL A 37 -7.36 9.60 -5.38
CA VAL A 37 -5.94 9.54 -5.72
C VAL A 37 -5.60 8.11 -6.12
N ILE A 38 -4.89 7.94 -7.23
CA ILE A 38 -4.44 6.62 -7.66
C ILE A 38 -2.92 6.61 -7.75
N ASN A 39 -2.32 5.63 -7.07
CA ASN A 39 -0.89 5.37 -7.15
C ASN A 39 -0.67 3.91 -7.55
N THR A 40 0.37 3.68 -8.34
CA THR A 40 0.95 2.34 -8.48
C THR A 40 2.20 2.34 -7.62
N VAL A 41 2.30 1.41 -6.70
CA VAL A 41 3.36 1.40 -5.70
C VAL A 41 4.14 0.09 -5.78
N CYS A 42 5.46 0.23 -5.89
CA CYS A 42 6.39 -0.90 -5.88
C CYS A 42 7.10 -0.92 -4.53
N PHE A 43 6.91 -2.00 -3.78
CA PHE A 43 7.59 -2.25 -2.51
C PHE A 43 8.69 -3.27 -2.74
N THR A 44 9.91 -2.95 -2.32
CA THR A 44 10.98 -3.94 -2.25
C THR A 44 10.72 -4.89 -1.08
N PRO A 45 11.35 -6.08 -1.06
CA PRO A 45 11.13 -7.03 0.05
C PRO A 45 11.28 -6.36 1.42
N GLY A 46 10.27 -6.52 2.26
CA GLY A 46 10.23 -5.92 3.58
C GLY A 46 9.70 -4.48 3.63
N GLY A 47 9.57 -3.82 2.49
CA GLY A 47 9.03 -2.46 2.43
C GLY A 47 7.54 -2.44 2.72
N HIS A 48 7.09 -1.50 3.55
CA HIS A 48 5.67 -1.40 3.90
C HIS A 48 5.32 0.00 4.39
N THR A 49 4.02 0.29 4.41
CA THR A 49 3.51 1.58 4.86
C THR A 49 3.51 1.68 6.38
N PHE A 50 3.42 2.91 6.89
CA PHE A 50 3.00 3.17 8.25
C PHE A 50 1.52 2.86 8.40
N TRP A 51 1.02 2.80 9.62
CA TRP A 51 -0.41 2.76 9.90
C TRP A 51 -1.07 4.01 9.32
N HIS A 52 -2.22 3.84 8.70
CA HIS A 52 -2.96 4.97 8.13
C HIS A 52 -4.45 4.63 7.95
N ARG A 53 -5.22 5.68 7.65
CA ARG A 53 -6.67 5.59 7.41
C ARG A 53 -7.01 6.40 6.17
N HIS A 54 -8.06 5.99 5.48
CA HIS A 54 -8.62 6.75 4.36
C HIS A 54 -10.04 7.18 4.69
N GLU A 55 -10.33 8.46 4.50
CA GLU A 55 -11.61 9.05 4.86
C GLU A 55 -12.81 8.29 4.28
N HIS A 56 -12.73 7.88 3.02
CA HIS A 56 -13.80 7.17 2.34
C HIS A 56 -13.41 5.77 1.88
N GLY A 57 -12.30 5.25 2.36
CA GLY A 57 -11.83 3.90 2.07
C GLY A 57 -10.74 3.86 1.02
N GLN A 58 -10.27 2.64 0.77
CA GLN A 58 -9.20 2.40 -0.21
C GLN A 58 -9.41 1.06 -0.90
N ILE A 59 -9.12 1.02 -2.19
CA ILE A 59 -9.06 -0.22 -2.96
C ILE A 59 -7.61 -0.49 -3.30
N LEU A 60 -7.14 -1.71 -3.03
CA LEU A 60 -5.84 -2.18 -3.48
C LEU A 60 -6.05 -3.29 -4.51
N GLN A 61 -5.33 -3.21 -5.61
CA GLN A 61 -5.32 -4.26 -6.62
C GLN A 61 -3.89 -4.73 -6.80
N VAL A 62 -3.63 -5.99 -6.44
CA VAL A 62 -2.28 -6.54 -6.50
C VAL A 62 -1.96 -6.94 -7.92
N LEU A 63 -0.86 -6.41 -8.46
CA LEU A 63 -0.43 -6.63 -9.83
C LEU A 63 0.65 -7.71 -9.92
N ALA A 64 1.56 -7.75 -8.95
CA ALA A 64 2.70 -8.67 -8.98
C ALA A 64 3.27 -8.87 -7.58
N GLY A 65 3.91 -10.01 -7.37
CA GLY A 65 4.58 -10.32 -6.12
C GLY A 65 3.65 -10.84 -5.03
N ARG A 66 4.15 -10.79 -3.80
CA ARG A 66 3.41 -11.24 -2.62
C ARG A 66 3.59 -10.21 -1.50
N GLY A 67 2.52 -9.88 -0.85
CA GLY A 67 2.53 -8.88 0.21
C GLY A 67 1.66 -9.23 1.39
N LEU A 68 1.57 -8.25 2.28
CA LEU A 68 0.88 -8.38 3.56
C LEU A 68 -0.05 -7.19 3.74
N VAL A 69 -1.17 -7.42 4.41
CA VAL A 69 -2.09 -6.38 4.82
C VAL A 69 -2.64 -6.71 6.20
N GLN A 70 -2.81 -5.69 7.04
CA GLN A 70 -3.41 -5.87 8.37
C GLN A 70 -4.29 -4.69 8.71
N ALA A 71 -5.52 -4.98 9.11
CA ALA A 71 -6.38 -4.02 9.80
C ALA A 71 -6.08 -4.09 11.30
N GLU A 72 -6.14 -2.95 11.98
CA GLU A 72 -5.91 -2.88 13.42
C GLU A 72 -6.83 -3.86 14.16
N GLY A 73 -6.24 -4.66 15.03
CA GLY A 73 -6.96 -5.66 15.80
C GLY A 73 -7.25 -6.95 15.04
N GLY A 74 -6.90 -7.03 13.77
CA GLY A 74 -7.09 -8.22 12.95
C GLY A 74 -5.79 -8.97 12.66
N PRO A 75 -5.90 -10.11 11.98
CA PRO A 75 -4.72 -10.88 11.60
C PRO A 75 -4.01 -10.24 10.42
N ILE A 76 -2.72 -10.49 10.30
CA ILE A 76 -1.97 -10.16 9.09
C ILE A 76 -2.36 -11.18 8.02
N ARG A 77 -2.71 -10.69 6.83
CA ARG A 77 -3.17 -11.53 5.73
C ARG A 77 -2.23 -11.39 4.54
N VAL A 78 -1.99 -12.50 3.85
CA VAL A 78 -1.18 -12.54 2.64
C VAL A 78 -2.02 -12.11 1.45
N ILE A 79 -1.46 -11.25 0.61
CA ILE A 79 -2.07 -10.81 -0.64
C ILE A 79 -1.15 -11.17 -1.81
N ARG A 80 -1.74 -11.56 -2.92
CA ARG A 80 -1.03 -12.04 -4.12
C ARG A 80 -1.60 -11.41 -5.38
N ALA A 81 -0.86 -11.52 -6.47
CA ALA A 81 -1.30 -11.01 -7.77
C ALA A 81 -2.72 -11.47 -8.11
N GLY A 82 -3.55 -10.54 -8.51
CA GLY A 82 -4.97 -10.76 -8.81
C GLY A 82 -5.92 -10.45 -7.66
N ASP A 83 -5.41 -10.30 -6.43
CA ASP A 83 -6.26 -9.97 -5.28
C ASP A 83 -6.71 -8.52 -5.34
N THR A 84 -7.95 -8.28 -4.92
CA THR A 84 -8.49 -6.96 -4.68
C THR A 84 -8.88 -6.84 -3.22
N ILE A 85 -8.40 -5.80 -2.56
CA ILE A 85 -8.64 -5.55 -1.14
C ILE A 85 -9.49 -4.30 -1.00
N TRP A 86 -10.51 -4.38 -0.18
CA TRP A 86 -11.30 -3.22 0.22
C TRP A 86 -11.01 -2.87 1.67
N ALA A 87 -10.48 -1.67 1.91
CA ALA A 87 -10.31 -1.10 3.23
C ALA A 87 -11.45 -0.10 3.46
N PRO A 88 -12.38 -0.37 4.40
CA PRO A 88 -13.52 0.50 4.62
C PRO A 88 -13.13 1.90 5.10
N PRO A 89 -14.03 2.89 4.96
CA PRO A 89 -13.78 4.23 5.48
C PRO A 89 -13.32 4.23 6.93
N GLY A 90 -12.22 4.91 7.20
CA GLY A 90 -11.70 5.08 8.56
C GLY A 90 -11.01 3.87 9.17
N GLU A 91 -10.93 2.74 8.48
CA GLU A 91 -10.21 1.57 9.00
C GLU A 91 -8.72 1.82 9.04
N ARG A 92 -8.13 1.67 10.23
CA ARG A 92 -6.70 1.81 10.43
C ARG A 92 -6.01 0.53 9.95
N HIS A 93 -5.09 0.67 9.01
CA HIS A 93 -4.41 -0.47 8.39
C HIS A 93 -3.01 -0.11 7.91
N TRP A 94 -2.27 -1.15 7.51
CA TRP A 94 -1.02 -1.01 6.77
C TRP A 94 -0.95 -2.12 5.71
N HIS A 95 -0.14 -1.92 4.69
CA HIS A 95 0.14 -2.90 3.66
C HIS A 95 1.56 -2.74 3.14
N GLY A 96 2.07 -3.79 2.51
CA GLY A 96 3.40 -3.78 1.94
C GLY A 96 3.84 -5.14 1.46
N ALA A 97 5.14 -5.23 1.13
CA ALA A 97 5.75 -6.47 0.65
C ALA A 97 5.94 -7.47 1.80
N ALA A 98 5.94 -8.74 1.46
CA ALA A 98 6.41 -9.78 2.35
C ALA A 98 7.92 -9.63 2.58
N PRO A 99 8.47 -10.22 3.66
CA PRO A 99 9.92 -10.10 3.93
C PRO A 99 10.81 -10.66 2.82
N ASP A 100 10.33 -11.63 2.07
CA ASP A 100 11.09 -12.35 1.04
C ASP A 100 10.56 -12.17 -0.39
N SER A 101 9.69 -11.19 -0.60
CA SER A 101 9.13 -10.91 -1.94
C SER A 101 8.93 -9.41 -2.13
N TYR A 102 9.03 -8.96 -3.37
CA TYR A 102 8.53 -7.63 -3.73
C TYR A 102 7.00 -7.67 -3.85
N LEU A 103 6.39 -6.49 -3.85
CA LEU A 103 4.97 -6.32 -4.09
C LEU A 103 4.75 -5.10 -4.98
N THR A 104 3.91 -5.25 -5.99
CA THR A 104 3.40 -4.11 -6.76
C THR A 104 1.89 -4.13 -6.72
N HIS A 105 1.30 -3.00 -6.34
CA HIS A 105 -0.16 -2.85 -6.36
C HIS A 105 -0.57 -1.47 -6.85
N THR A 106 -1.80 -1.37 -7.34
CA THR A 106 -2.49 -0.11 -7.54
C THR A 106 -3.26 0.21 -6.27
N ALA A 107 -3.13 1.44 -5.78
CA ALA A 107 -3.89 1.94 -4.63
C ALA A 107 -4.82 3.05 -5.10
N ILE A 108 -6.11 2.84 -4.92
CA ILE A 108 -7.16 3.81 -5.21
C ILE A 108 -7.66 4.32 -3.87
N SER A 109 -7.25 5.54 -3.49
CA SER A 109 -7.52 6.12 -2.18
C SER A 109 -8.61 7.17 -2.30
N LEU A 110 -9.61 7.08 -1.41
CA LEU A 110 -10.82 7.88 -1.48
C LEU A 110 -10.88 8.82 -0.28
N GLY A 111 -10.94 10.13 -0.56
CA GLY A 111 -10.91 11.16 0.46
C GLY A 111 -9.50 11.44 0.98
N VAL A 112 -9.41 12.04 2.16
CA VAL A 112 -8.13 12.39 2.78
C VAL A 112 -7.50 11.17 3.43
N THR A 113 -6.18 11.02 3.29
CA THR A 113 -5.41 9.99 3.98
C THR A 113 -4.83 10.57 5.26
N ALA A 114 -5.06 9.92 6.38
CA ALA A 114 -4.47 10.26 7.67
C ALA A 114 -3.36 9.27 7.99
N TRP A 115 -2.12 9.74 7.94
CA TRP A 115 -0.93 8.95 8.26
C TRP A 115 -0.71 8.96 9.77
N GLU A 116 -0.36 7.78 10.31
CA GLU A 116 -0.13 7.59 11.74
C GLU A 116 1.26 7.02 11.98
N GLU A 117 1.45 6.21 13.03
CA GLU A 117 2.76 5.75 13.42
C GLU A 117 3.29 4.60 12.56
N GLU A 118 4.59 4.42 12.63
CA GLU A 118 5.28 3.28 12.02
C GLU A 118 4.76 1.97 12.58
N VAL A 119 4.72 0.92 11.74
CA VAL A 119 4.45 -0.44 12.20
C VAL A 119 5.69 -0.94 12.93
N ALA A 120 5.55 -1.37 14.17
CA ALA A 120 6.67 -1.88 14.95
C ALA A 120 7.25 -3.14 14.27
N ASP A 121 8.58 -3.26 14.26
CA ASP A 121 9.26 -4.37 13.61
C ASP A 121 8.74 -5.73 14.08
N GLY A 122 8.47 -5.86 15.38
CA GLY A 122 7.93 -7.10 15.94
C GLY A 122 6.55 -7.44 15.41
N ASP A 123 5.72 -6.44 15.14
CA ASP A 123 4.38 -6.66 14.58
C ASP A 123 4.46 -7.08 13.13
N TYR A 124 5.30 -6.44 12.35
CA TYR A 124 5.51 -6.80 10.95
C TYR A 124 6.09 -8.21 10.83
N LEU A 125 7.11 -8.54 11.62
CA LEU A 125 7.78 -9.84 11.59
C LEU A 125 6.92 -10.98 12.15
N ALA A 126 5.85 -10.69 12.87
CA ALA A 126 4.95 -11.71 13.39
C ALA A 126 4.35 -12.59 12.30
N THR A 127 4.24 -12.10 11.06
CA THR A 127 3.76 -12.90 9.94
C THR A 127 4.64 -14.10 9.61
N THR A 128 5.94 -14.01 9.87
CA THR A 128 6.87 -15.07 9.51
C THR A 128 6.74 -16.29 10.43
N VAL A 129 6.12 -16.09 11.59
CA VAL A 129 5.96 -17.15 12.60
C VAL A 129 4.96 -18.21 12.14
N ASP A 130 3.93 -17.79 11.42
CA ASP A 130 2.86 -18.67 11.00
C ASP A 130 3.18 -19.49 9.74
N GLY A 131 4.27 -19.16 9.05
CA GLY A 131 4.66 -19.83 7.82
C GLY A 131 3.69 -19.68 6.66
N GLU A 132 2.81 -18.72 6.75
CA GLU A 132 1.78 -18.48 5.75
C GLU A 132 2.29 -17.65 4.57
N VAL A 133 3.41 -17.07 4.75
CA VAL A 133 3.97 -16.13 3.78
C VAL A 133 4.78 -16.85 2.70
#